data_2a430086c6dfe4d524ac630363ab535f
#
_entry.id   2a430086c6dfe4d524ac630363ab535f
#
_cell.length_a   1.000
_cell.length_b   1.000
_cell.length_c   1.000
_cell.angle_alpha   90.00
_cell.angle_beta   90.00
_cell.angle_gamma   90.00
#
_symmetry.space_group_name_H-M   'P 1'
#
loop_
_entity.id
_entity.type
_entity.pdbx_description
1 polymer ?
#
loop_
_entity_poly.entity_id
_entity_poly.type
_entity_poly.pdbx_seq_one_letter_code
_entity_poly.pdbx_strand_id
1 'polypeptide(L)'
;MDLLSRDYAIQDLCDLMGVSRVGFYRWKKREPPSRDTTREEMIKIVGEVHVEHPTHGYRWTAAYIRINMQITISDNYAYKCYRYLGIKAETKHRVRYRPRKVRDLYPNLIFTTWETVDRPRQVIVSDMTAFRFRYYYFEVTFYFDVFTKEILTARVADKRGSRDQYIDGLEDVIGLLKGILEPVILHTDQGSVYASMAYNELIKDTNIIRSMSRAGKPTDNPVNEALNGWIKEELYAEFKIELCWRMADFKQTIERYVKYYNTQRPCFAIGYDTPENYRKRYYKGELPRKNTFEGRKLTSEPKFVQKRRNLLIARILTKMCQLLKKKSLKKVEKCLLL
;
A
#
# COMPACT_ATOMS: atom_id res chain seq x y z
N MET A 1 -41.82 -7.96 -9.36
CA MET A 1 -43.17 -8.01 -9.90
C MET A 1 -43.23 -8.51 -11.35
N ASP A 2 -42.54 -7.93 -12.32
CA ASP A 2 -42.70 -8.29 -13.74
C ASP A 2 -42.37 -9.76 -14.04
N LEU A 3 -41.31 -10.30 -13.44
CA LEU A 3 -40.99 -11.74 -13.53
C LEU A 3 -42.06 -12.63 -12.92
N LEU A 4 -42.62 -12.23 -11.79
CA LEU A 4 -43.63 -13.00 -11.07
C LEU A 4 -45.02 -12.87 -11.70
N SER A 5 -45.25 -11.86 -12.54
CA SER A 5 -46.57 -11.65 -13.23
C SER A 5 -46.86 -12.70 -14.30
N ARG A 6 -45.92 -13.63 -14.55
CA ARG A 6 -46.12 -14.81 -15.40
C ARG A 6 -46.86 -15.92 -14.67
N ASP A 7 -46.67 -16.00 -13.35
CA ASP A 7 -47.14 -17.13 -12.53
C ASP A 7 -48.24 -16.72 -11.56
N TYR A 8 -48.38 -15.42 -11.26
CA TYR A 8 -49.35 -14.89 -10.28
C TYR A 8 -50.16 -13.72 -10.83
N ALA A 9 -51.38 -13.57 -10.34
CA ALA A 9 -52.23 -12.44 -10.72
C ALA A 9 -51.60 -11.10 -10.32
N ILE A 10 -51.64 -10.14 -11.26
CA ILE A 10 -51.04 -8.82 -11.05
C ILE A 10 -51.67 -8.08 -9.87
N GLN A 11 -52.95 -8.32 -9.62
CA GLN A 11 -53.66 -7.71 -8.48
C GLN A 11 -53.07 -8.17 -7.16
N ASP A 12 -52.89 -9.46 -6.98
CA ASP A 12 -52.31 -10.05 -5.75
C ASP A 12 -50.87 -9.58 -5.50
N LEU A 13 -50.09 -9.49 -6.59
CA LEU A 13 -48.72 -8.95 -6.50
C LEU A 13 -48.71 -7.47 -6.13
N CYS A 14 -49.64 -6.68 -6.65
CA CYS A 14 -49.77 -5.26 -6.31
C CYS A 14 -50.17 -5.07 -4.85
N ASP A 15 -51.12 -5.84 -4.35
CA ASP A 15 -51.57 -5.80 -2.97
C ASP A 15 -50.44 -6.23 -2.00
N LEU A 16 -49.74 -7.32 -2.33
CA LEU A 16 -48.60 -7.80 -1.53
C LEU A 16 -47.45 -6.79 -1.45
N MET A 17 -47.15 -6.10 -2.55
CA MET A 17 -46.02 -5.16 -2.62
C MET A 17 -46.42 -3.71 -2.32
N GLY A 18 -47.67 -3.44 -1.99
CA GLY A 18 -48.15 -2.09 -1.64
C GLY A 18 -48.07 -1.08 -2.79
N VAL A 19 -48.18 -1.53 -4.05
CA VAL A 19 -48.14 -0.65 -5.23
C VAL A 19 -49.48 -0.66 -5.98
N SER A 20 -49.84 0.48 -6.58
CA SER A 20 -51.07 0.52 -7.36
C SER A 20 -50.88 -0.22 -8.71
N ARG A 21 -51.92 -0.93 -9.14
CA ARG A 21 -51.96 -1.59 -10.45
C ARG A 21 -51.70 -0.63 -11.62
N VAL A 22 -52.22 0.58 -11.54
CA VAL A 22 -51.97 1.66 -12.52
C VAL A 22 -50.48 2.06 -12.52
N GLY A 23 -49.87 2.15 -11.33
CA GLY A 23 -48.45 2.44 -11.16
C GLY A 23 -47.56 1.37 -11.80
N PHE A 24 -47.93 0.10 -11.61
CA PHE A 24 -47.21 -1.01 -12.22
C PHE A 24 -47.26 -0.97 -13.77
N TYR A 25 -48.42 -0.77 -14.36
CA TYR A 25 -48.54 -0.68 -15.82
C TYR A 25 -47.90 0.58 -16.40
N ARG A 26 -47.92 1.73 -15.71
CA ARG A 26 -47.18 2.93 -16.11
C ARG A 26 -45.68 2.67 -16.09
N TRP A 27 -45.18 2.01 -15.05
CA TRP A 27 -43.77 1.60 -14.97
C TRP A 27 -43.40 0.64 -16.09
N LYS A 28 -44.23 -0.37 -16.37
CA LYS A 28 -43.97 -1.37 -17.41
C LYS A 28 -43.95 -0.78 -18.84
N LYS A 29 -44.71 0.27 -19.08
CA LYS A 29 -44.76 0.96 -20.37
C LYS A 29 -43.73 2.10 -20.49
N ARG A 30 -43.06 2.42 -19.41
CA ARG A 30 -42.08 3.52 -19.40
C ARG A 30 -40.81 3.12 -20.11
N GLU A 31 -40.41 3.90 -21.09
CA GLU A 31 -39.04 3.82 -21.61
C GLU A 31 -38.07 4.28 -20.51
N PRO A 32 -37.01 3.53 -20.23
CA PRO A 32 -36.00 3.94 -19.26
C PRO A 32 -35.38 5.27 -19.71
N PRO A 33 -35.35 6.30 -18.85
CA PRO A 33 -34.74 7.57 -19.23
C PRO A 33 -33.24 7.36 -19.47
N SER A 34 -32.63 8.14 -20.34
CA SER A 34 -31.19 8.09 -20.67
C SER A 34 -30.29 8.08 -19.43
N ARG A 35 -30.73 8.69 -18.35
CA ARG A 35 -30.07 8.67 -17.05
C ARG A 35 -29.98 7.25 -16.42
N ASP A 36 -30.99 6.43 -16.61
CA ASP A 36 -31.02 5.08 -16.04
C ASP A 36 -30.13 4.14 -16.86
N THR A 37 -30.10 4.27 -18.20
CA THR A 37 -29.18 3.53 -19.07
C THR A 37 -27.72 3.85 -18.77
N THR A 38 -27.37 5.12 -18.66
CA THR A 38 -26.01 5.57 -18.28
C THR A 38 -25.62 5.05 -16.88
N ARG A 39 -26.60 4.96 -15.96
CA ARG A 39 -26.36 4.40 -14.63
C ARG A 39 -26.07 2.91 -14.68
N GLU A 40 -26.81 2.14 -15.46
CA GLU A 40 -26.61 0.70 -15.61
C GLU A 40 -25.25 0.39 -16.26
N GLU A 41 -24.90 1.13 -17.31
CA GLU A 41 -23.58 1.03 -17.95
C GLU A 41 -22.45 1.32 -16.95
N MET A 42 -22.58 2.36 -16.14
CA MET A 42 -21.55 2.70 -15.16
C MET A 42 -21.45 1.67 -14.03
N ILE A 43 -22.55 1.10 -13.58
CA ILE A 43 -22.54 0.00 -12.60
C ILE A 43 -21.83 -1.21 -13.18
N LYS A 44 -22.07 -1.54 -14.47
CA LYS A 44 -21.41 -2.63 -15.17
C LYS A 44 -19.90 -2.40 -15.25
N ILE A 45 -19.46 -1.22 -15.72
CA ILE A 45 -18.03 -0.86 -15.80
C ILE A 45 -17.34 -0.97 -14.43
N VAL A 46 -17.94 -0.43 -13.38
CA VAL A 46 -17.40 -0.51 -12.01
C VAL A 46 -17.29 -1.97 -11.55
N GLY A 47 -18.26 -2.82 -11.88
CA GLY A 47 -18.26 -4.24 -11.57
C GLY A 47 -17.15 -4.99 -12.30
N GLU A 48 -16.97 -4.75 -13.59
CA GLU A 48 -15.92 -5.36 -14.43
C GLU A 48 -14.53 -4.99 -13.92
N VAL A 49 -14.28 -3.71 -13.65
CA VAL A 49 -13.00 -3.25 -13.08
C VAL A 49 -12.75 -3.88 -11.70
N HIS A 50 -13.78 -4.06 -10.88
CA HIS A 50 -13.60 -4.75 -9.60
C HIS A 50 -13.29 -6.23 -9.75
N VAL A 51 -13.83 -6.91 -10.74
CA VAL A 51 -13.51 -8.32 -11.03
C VAL A 51 -12.06 -8.47 -11.47
N GLU A 52 -11.54 -7.54 -12.26
CA GLU A 52 -10.13 -7.53 -12.66
C GLU A 52 -9.19 -7.16 -11.50
N HIS A 53 -9.64 -6.26 -10.62
CA HIS A 53 -8.84 -5.68 -9.53
C HIS A 53 -9.55 -5.81 -8.16
N PRO A 54 -9.78 -7.02 -7.65
CA PRO A 54 -10.63 -7.26 -6.48
C PRO A 54 -10.05 -6.74 -5.16
N THR A 55 -8.73 -6.49 -5.11
CA THR A 55 -8.03 -6.03 -3.89
C THR A 55 -8.25 -4.54 -3.60
N HIS A 56 -8.80 -3.80 -4.58
CA HIS A 56 -8.93 -2.35 -4.50
C HIS A 56 -10.34 -1.88 -4.14
N GLY A 57 -10.43 -0.76 -3.42
CA GLY A 57 -11.70 -0.14 -3.05
C GLY A 57 -12.18 0.90 -4.07
N TYR A 58 -13.38 1.39 -3.88
CA TYR A 58 -14.11 2.26 -4.82
C TYR A 58 -13.34 3.52 -5.27
N ARG A 59 -12.50 4.13 -4.40
CA ARG A 59 -11.71 5.32 -4.78
C ARG A 59 -10.65 4.99 -5.81
N TRP A 60 -9.96 3.87 -5.60
CA TRP A 60 -8.99 3.37 -6.55
C TRP A 60 -9.65 2.99 -7.88
N THR A 61 -10.78 2.27 -7.84
CA THR A 61 -11.56 1.92 -9.03
C THR A 61 -12.02 3.16 -9.81
N ALA A 62 -12.49 4.19 -9.11
CA ALA A 62 -12.84 5.46 -9.77
C ALA A 62 -11.64 6.12 -10.45
N ALA A 63 -10.47 6.10 -9.80
CA ALA A 63 -9.24 6.62 -10.38
C ALA A 63 -8.78 5.80 -11.59
N TYR A 64 -8.86 4.48 -11.51
CA TYR A 64 -8.53 3.57 -12.62
C TYR A 64 -9.40 3.84 -13.86
N ILE A 65 -10.72 3.97 -13.66
CA ILE A 65 -11.68 4.28 -14.75
C ILE A 65 -11.33 5.64 -15.40
N ARG A 66 -11.02 6.66 -14.60
CA ARG A 66 -10.65 7.99 -15.12
C ARG A 66 -9.36 7.94 -15.94
N ILE A 67 -8.36 7.19 -15.50
CA ILE A 67 -7.03 7.15 -16.14
C ILE A 67 -7.02 6.25 -17.37
N ASN A 68 -7.56 5.05 -17.25
CA ASN A 68 -7.39 4.03 -18.30
C ASN A 68 -8.55 3.96 -19.30
N MET A 69 -9.75 4.36 -18.87
CA MET A 69 -10.95 4.37 -19.74
C MET A 69 -11.37 5.78 -20.16
N GLN A 70 -10.74 6.84 -19.59
CA GLN A 70 -11.06 8.26 -19.86
C GLN A 70 -12.53 8.62 -19.58
N ILE A 71 -13.18 7.87 -18.67
CA ILE A 71 -14.57 8.10 -18.28
C ILE A 71 -14.60 8.94 -17.01
N THR A 72 -15.38 10.02 -17.01
CA THR A 72 -15.56 10.88 -15.83
C THR A 72 -16.45 10.21 -14.81
N ILE A 73 -15.92 9.87 -13.65
CA ILE A 73 -16.64 9.29 -12.52
C ILE A 73 -16.14 9.91 -11.21
N SER A 74 -17.06 10.27 -10.32
CA SER A 74 -16.71 10.74 -8.97
C SER A 74 -16.51 9.56 -8.02
N ASP A 75 -15.66 9.74 -6.99
CA ASP A 75 -15.46 8.73 -5.95
C ASP A 75 -16.75 8.36 -5.22
N ASN A 76 -17.63 9.36 -5.00
CA ASN A 76 -18.91 9.13 -4.35
C ASN A 76 -19.86 8.30 -5.23
N TYR A 77 -19.81 8.49 -6.55
CA TYR A 77 -20.62 7.68 -7.47
C TYR A 77 -20.11 6.23 -7.54
N ALA A 78 -18.80 6.03 -7.59
CA ALA A 78 -18.21 4.71 -7.50
C ALA A 78 -18.56 4.01 -6.17
N TYR A 79 -18.57 4.74 -5.05
CA TYR A 79 -19.07 4.21 -3.76
C TYR A 79 -20.52 3.74 -3.83
N LYS A 80 -21.40 4.49 -4.50
CA LYS A 80 -22.81 4.08 -4.69
C LYS A 80 -22.91 2.81 -5.55
N CYS A 81 -22.08 2.68 -6.60
CA CYS A 81 -22.00 1.45 -7.40
C CYS A 81 -21.53 0.25 -6.56
N TYR A 82 -20.48 0.42 -5.76
CA TYR A 82 -20.00 -0.62 -4.83
C TYR A 82 -21.09 -1.07 -3.85
N ARG A 83 -21.84 -0.11 -3.30
CA ARG A 83 -22.97 -0.40 -2.39
C ARG A 83 -24.10 -1.15 -3.11
N TYR A 84 -24.40 -0.76 -4.33
CA TYR A 84 -25.44 -1.40 -5.15
C TYR A 84 -25.08 -2.84 -5.52
N LEU A 85 -23.81 -3.06 -5.94
CA LEU A 85 -23.28 -4.38 -6.29
C LEU A 85 -22.98 -5.27 -5.06
N GLY A 86 -22.99 -4.71 -3.86
CA GLY A 86 -22.64 -5.45 -2.63
C GLY A 86 -21.17 -5.87 -2.54
N ILE A 87 -20.28 -5.26 -3.34
CA ILE A 87 -18.87 -5.61 -3.43
C ILE A 87 -18.00 -4.83 -2.42
N LYS A 88 -16.88 -5.43 -2.05
CA LYS A 88 -15.87 -4.86 -1.14
C LYS A 88 -14.49 -5.29 -1.59
N ALA A 89 -13.46 -4.46 -1.29
CA ALA A 89 -12.09 -4.87 -1.52
C ALA A 89 -11.74 -6.16 -0.73
N GLU A 90 -11.10 -7.09 -1.41
CA GLU A 90 -10.69 -8.38 -0.85
C GLU A 90 -9.26 -8.29 -0.32
N THR A 91 -9.05 -8.61 0.97
CA THR A 91 -7.72 -8.69 1.58
C THR A 91 -7.53 -10.06 2.23
N LYS A 92 -6.55 -10.83 1.76
CA LYS A 92 -6.41 -12.24 2.14
C LYS A 92 -5.28 -12.57 3.11
N HIS A 93 -4.30 -11.69 3.38
CA HIS A 93 -3.10 -12.13 4.12
C HIS A 93 -2.77 -11.34 5.39
N ARG A 94 -2.62 -12.08 6.50
CA ARG A 94 -1.98 -11.62 7.75
C ARG A 94 -0.72 -12.45 8.03
N VAL A 95 0.44 -11.84 8.04
CA VAL A 95 1.71 -12.49 8.39
C VAL A 95 2.09 -12.20 9.85
N ARG A 96 2.51 -13.25 10.62
CA ARG A 96 3.03 -13.09 11.99
C ARG A 96 4.55 -12.92 11.96
N TYR A 97 5.04 -11.82 12.53
CA TYR A 97 6.45 -11.46 12.62
C TYR A 97 7.12 -11.99 13.89
N ARG A 98 8.36 -12.47 13.79
CA ARG A 98 9.25 -12.83 14.94
C ARG A 98 10.53 -12.00 14.87
N PRO A 99 10.89 -11.23 15.92
CA PRO A 99 12.08 -10.38 15.89
C PRO A 99 13.39 -11.18 16.01
N ARG A 100 14.41 -10.78 15.24
CA ARG A 100 15.80 -11.24 15.39
C ARG A 100 16.65 -10.10 15.94
N LYS A 101 17.63 -10.43 16.83
CA LYS A 101 18.67 -9.48 17.28
C LYS A 101 19.75 -9.36 16.20
N VAL A 102 19.93 -8.18 15.65
CA VAL A 102 21.01 -7.87 14.70
C VAL A 102 21.65 -6.55 15.13
N ARG A 103 22.98 -6.38 14.90
CA ARG A 103 23.72 -5.13 15.20
C ARG A 103 23.41 -4.09 14.11
N ASP A 104 23.22 -2.83 14.50
CA ASP A 104 23.03 -1.72 13.56
C ASP A 104 24.35 -1.44 12.83
N LEU A 105 24.39 -1.71 11.52
CA LEU A 105 25.59 -1.53 10.69
C LEU A 105 25.67 -0.14 10.11
N TYR A 106 24.53 0.44 9.76
CA TYR A 106 24.39 1.80 9.23
C TYR A 106 23.27 2.54 9.97
N PRO A 107 23.40 3.86 10.17
CA PRO A 107 22.37 4.66 10.82
C PRO A 107 21.09 4.72 9.94
N ASN A 108 19.94 4.86 10.60
CA ASN A 108 18.71 5.19 9.90
C ASN A 108 18.66 6.69 9.62
N LEU A 109 18.98 7.09 8.38
CA LEU A 109 19.08 8.50 7.98
C LEU A 109 17.73 9.13 7.66
N ILE A 110 16.66 8.34 7.49
CA ILE A 110 15.35 8.81 7.03
C ILE A 110 14.23 8.56 8.04
N PHE A 111 14.57 8.19 9.27
CA PHE A 111 13.64 7.77 10.33
C PHE A 111 12.45 8.72 10.55
N THR A 112 12.68 10.03 10.49
CA THR A 112 11.66 11.07 10.71
C THR A 112 11.48 11.99 9.52
N THR A 113 12.18 11.74 8.42
CA THR A 113 12.31 12.67 7.29
C THR A 113 11.70 12.13 5.98
N TRP A 114 10.85 11.10 6.06
CA TRP A 114 10.14 10.57 4.89
C TRP A 114 9.33 11.64 4.14
N GLU A 115 8.86 12.65 4.85
CA GLU A 115 8.05 13.75 4.31
C GLU A 115 8.90 14.82 3.62
N THR A 116 10.22 14.81 3.82
CA THR A 116 11.14 15.78 3.20
C THR A 116 11.67 15.32 1.83
N VAL A 117 11.23 14.15 1.37
CA VAL A 117 11.62 13.65 0.05
C VAL A 117 10.84 14.41 -1.02
N ASP A 118 11.52 15.27 -1.77
CA ASP A 118 10.93 16.27 -2.67
C ASP A 118 11.35 16.13 -4.15
N ARG A 119 12.23 15.18 -4.46
CA ARG A 119 12.69 14.94 -5.83
C ARG A 119 12.84 13.45 -6.16
N PRO A 120 12.71 13.08 -7.47
CA PRO A 120 13.00 11.72 -7.93
C PRO A 120 14.43 11.27 -7.57
N ARG A 121 14.58 10.02 -7.22
CA ARG A 121 15.87 9.38 -6.91
C ARG A 121 16.58 9.93 -5.67
N GLN A 122 15.92 10.72 -4.83
CA GLN A 122 16.51 11.22 -3.59
C GLN A 122 16.63 10.12 -2.54
N VAL A 123 15.60 9.32 -2.39
CA VAL A 123 15.57 8.16 -1.50
C VAL A 123 15.03 6.95 -2.27
N ILE A 124 15.84 5.91 -2.30
CA ILE A 124 15.47 4.61 -2.88
C ILE A 124 15.37 3.62 -1.74
N VAL A 125 14.32 2.83 -1.70
CA VAL A 125 14.16 1.73 -0.75
C VAL A 125 14.24 0.41 -1.46
N SER A 126 14.82 -0.59 -0.79
CA SER A 126 14.88 -1.96 -1.30
C SER A 126 14.49 -2.96 -0.23
N ASP A 127 13.76 -3.96 -0.64
CA ASP A 127 13.38 -5.09 0.20
C ASP A 127 13.15 -6.33 -0.65
N MET A 128 13.30 -7.49 -0.01
CA MET A 128 13.06 -8.80 -0.60
C MET A 128 11.74 -9.35 -0.10
N THR A 129 10.94 -9.84 -1.03
CA THR A 129 9.71 -10.54 -0.71
C THR A 129 9.71 -11.95 -1.27
N ALA A 130 9.26 -12.93 -0.47
CA ALA A 130 9.18 -14.32 -0.90
C ALA A 130 7.75 -14.67 -1.29
N PHE A 131 7.64 -15.42 -2.39
CA PHE A 131 6.41 -16.01 -2.89
C PHE A 131 6.48 -17.53 -2.75
N ARG A 132 5.41 -18.11 -2.20
CA ARG A 132 5.31 -19.55 -2.00
C ARG A 132 3.94 -20.01 -2.43
N PHE A 133 3.93 -20.88 -3.42
CA PHE A 133 2.70 -21.51 -3.87
C PHE A 133 3.01 -22.93 -4.40
N ARG A 134 2.18 -23.90 -4.05
CA ARG A 134 2.41 -25.32 -4.33
C ARG A 134 3.78 -25.76 -3.84
N TYR A 135 4.67 -26.22 -4.71
CA TYR A 135 6.04 -26.66 -4.42
C TYR A 135 7.09 -25.60 -4.79
N TYR A 136 6.67 -24.44 -5.31
CA TYR A 136 7.57 -23.40 -5.79
C TYR A 136 7.87 -22.37 -4.72
N TYR A 137 9.10 -21.89 -4.77
CA TYR A 137 9.60 -20.81 -3.92
C TYR A 137 10.38 -19.84 -4.79
N PHE A 138 9.94 -18.60 -4.81
CA PHE A 138 10.61 -17.51 -5.52
C PHE A 138 10.84 -16.35 -4.57
N GLU A 139 11.98 -15.69 -4.74
CA GLU A 139 12.30 -14.42 -4.07
C GLU A 139 12.33 -13.31 -5.12
N VAL A 140 11.76 -12.16 -4.79
CA VAL A 140 11.83 -10.96 -5.62
C VAL A 140 12.39 -9.83 -4.79
N THR A 141 13.45 -9.21 -5.28
CA THR A 141 14.02 -7.99 -4.68
C THR A 141 13.55 -6.80 -5.51
N PHE A 142 12.83 -5.90 -4.86
CA PHE A 142 12.34 -4.66 -5.46
C PHE A 142 13.19 -3.48 -5.03
N TYR A 143 13.37 -2.52 -5.93
CA TYR A 143 13.90 -1.20 -5.64
C TYR A 143 12.88 -0.14 -6.02
N PHE A 144 12.52 0.73 -5.07
CA PHE A 144 11.50 1.75 -5.23
C PHE A 144 12.05 3.14 -5.03
N ASP A 145 11.58 4.07 -5.85
CA ASP A 145 11.75 5.50 -5.60
C ASP A 145 10.66 6.00 -4.64
N VAL A 146 11.09 6.52 -3.50
CA VAL A 146 10.17 7.02 -2.46
C VAL A 146 9.35 8.22 -2.94
N PHE A 147 9.89 9.08 -3.79
CA PHE A 147 9.20 10.25 -4.29
C PHE A 147 8.15 9.90 -5.34
N THR A 148 8.57 9.27 -6.43
CA THR A 148 7.67 8.95 -7.55
C THR A 148 6.80 7.73 -7.32
N LYS A 149 7.09 6.92 -6.30
CA LYS A 149 6.49 5.60 -6.06
C LYS A 149 6.75 4.58 -7.17
N GLU A 150 7.75 4.83 -8.01
CA GLU A 150 8.10 3.98 -9.15
C GLU A 150 8.90 2.75 -8.70
N ILE A 151 8.55 1.58 -9.23
CA ILE A 151 9.42 0.40 -9.15
C ILE A 151 10.54 0.60 -10.16
N LEU A 152 11.77 0.78 -9.67
CA LEU A 152 12.94 1.02 -10.49
C LEU A 152 13.43 -0.25 -11.18
N THR A 153 13.47 -1.32 -10.41
CA THR A 153 13.82 -2.66 -10.88
C THR A 153 13.23 -3.71 -9.95
N ALA A 154 13.02 -4.90 -10.50
CA ALA A 154 12.60 -6.10 -9.78
C ALA A 154 13.42 -7.29 -10.28
N ARG A 155 14.17 -7.92 -9.39
CA ARG A 155 15.00 -9.08 -9.71
C ARG A 155 14.50 -10.31 -8.99
N VAL A 156 14.44 -11.42 -9.71
CA VAL A 156 13.81 -12.67 -9.28
C VAL A 156 14.87 -13.75 -9.09
N ALA A 157 14.74 -14.55 -8.02
CA ALA A 157 15.52 -15.76 -7.81
C ALA A 157 14.62 -16.93 -7.41
N ASP A 158 14.97 -18.14 -7.83
CA ASP A 158 14.33 -19.41 -7.48
C ASP A 158 15.02 -20.13 -6.31
N LYS A 159 16.15 -19.61 -5.87
CA LYS A 159 16.93 -20.15 -4.74
C LYS A 159 16.77 -19.27 -3.52
N ARG A 160 16.42 -19.91 -2.40
CA ARG A 160 16.32 -19.22 -1.12
C ARG A 160 17.67 -18.63 -0.69
N GLY A 161 17.68 -17.32 -0.43
CA GLY A 161 18.86 -16.61 0.04
C GLY A 161 19.91 -16.40 -1.05
N SER A 162 19.53 -16.45 -2.32
CA SER A 162 20.42 -16.03 -3.43
C SER A 162 20.84 -14.58 -3.21
N ARG A 163 22.09 -14.26 -3.58
CA ARG A 163 22.64 -12.90 -3.51
C ARG A 163 22.50 -12.16 -4.83
N ASP A 164 22.42 -12.90 -5.93
CA ASP A 164 22.49 -12.35 -7.28
C ASP A 164 21.40 -11.31 -7.55
N GLN A 165 20.14 -11.60 -7.16
CA GLN A 165 19.02 -10.67 -7.34
C GLN A 165 19.21 -9.31 -6.64
N TYR A 166 19.97 -9.28 -5.54
CA TYR A 166 20.28 -8.03 -4.84
C TYR A 166 21.37 -7.25 -5.54
N ILE A 167 22.40 -7.95 -6.03
CA ILE A 167 23.55 -7.39 -6.74
C ILE A 167 23.08 -6.84 -8.09
N ASP A 168 22.43 -7.68 -8.90
CA ASP A 168 21.90 -7.28 -10.21
C ASP A 168 20.92 -6.10 -10.10
N GLY A 169 20.07 -6.13 -9.08
CA GLY A 169 19.13 -5.03 -8.83
C GLY A 169 19.84 -3.73 -8.41
N LEU A 170 20.94 -3.82 -7.66
CA LEU A 170 21.75 -2.66 -7.31
C LEU A 170 22.48 -2.11 -8.54
N GLU A 171 23.02 -2.96 -9.40
CA GLU A 171 23.67 -2.57 -10.65
C GLU A 171 22.70 -1.84 -11.58
N ASP A 172 21.45 -2.33 -11.71
CA ASP A 172 20.39 -1.62 -12.43
C ASP A 172 20.17 -0.21 -11.87
N VAL A 173 20.06 -0.11 -10.53
CA VAL A 173 19.85 1.18 -9.86
C VAL A 173 21.03 2.11 -10.11
N ILE A 174 22.27 1.64 -9.97
CA ILE A 174 23.46 2.43 -10.27
C ILE A 174 23.44 2.91 -11.72
N GLY A 175 23.01 2.04 -12.66
CA GLY A 175 22.82 2.40 -14.06
C GLY A 175 21.82 3.54 -14.26
N LEU A 176 20.69 3.50 -13.53
CA LEU A 176 19.64 4.53 -13.57
C LEU A 176 20.05 5.86 -12.89
N LEU A 177 21.08 5.82 -12.04
CA LEU A 177 21.61 7.00 -11.35
C LEU A 177 22.74 7.68 -12.12
N LYS A 178 23.17 7.17 -13.26
CA LYS A 178 24.17 7.81 -14.11
C LYS A 178 23.73 9.22 -14.51
N GLY A 179 24.56 10.20 -14.21
CA GLY A 179 24.28 11.62 -14.47
C GLY A 179 23.57 12.35 -13.33
N ILE A 180 23.18 11.68 -12.26
CA ILE A 180 22.68 12.32 -11.04
C ILE A 180 23.89 12.57 -10.13
N LEU A 181 24.20 13.85 -9.86
CA LEU A 181 25.34 14.25 -9.04
C LEU A 181 24.98 14.36 -7.56
N GLU A 182 23.71 14.61 -7.27
CA GLU A 182 23.24 14.77 -5.90
C GLU A 182 23.26 13.45 -5.13
N PRO A 183 23.49 13.50 -3.82
CA PRO A 183 23.46 12.32 -2.96
C PRO A 183 22.13 11.58 -3.03
N VAL A 184 22.17 10.25 -3.13
CA VAL A 184 21.01 9.35 -3.15
C VAL A 184 21.05 8.46 -1.92
N ILE A 185 20.02 8.45 -1.12
CA ILE A 185 19.91 7.58 0.04
C ILE A 185 19.35 6.23 -0.40
N LEU A 186 20.09 5.16 -0.19
CA LEU A 186 19.60 3.79 -0.36
C LEU A 186 19.27 3.21 1.02
N HIS A 187 17.99 3.07 1.31
CA HIS A 187 17.51 2.54 2.57
C HIS A 187 17.04 1.09 2.43
N THR A 188 17.56 0.23 3.29
CA THR A 188 17.27 -1.21 3.30
C THR A 188 17.00 -1.71 4.71
N ASP A 189 16.53 -2.94 4.84
CA ASP A 189 16.57 -3.65 6.11
C ASP A 189 18.01 -4.08 6.47
N GLN A 190 18.17 -4.73 7.64
CA GLN A 190 19.46 -5.29 8.09
C GLN A 190 19.70 -6.71 7.57
N GLY A 191 19.20 -7.05 6.38
CA GLY A 191 19.44 -8.33 5.74
C GLY A 191 20.93 -8.59 5.52
N SER A 192 21.37 -9.84 5.68
CA SER A 192 22.79 -10.23 5.57
C SER A 192 23.41 -9.90 4.22
N VAL A 193 22.61 -9.89 3.15
CA VAL A 193 23.07 -9.57 1.80
C VAL A 193 23.36 -8.07 1.68
N TYR A 194 22.46 -7.22 2.15
CA TYR A 194 22.66 -5.77 2.16
C TYR A 194 23.86 -5.35 3.02
N ALA A 195 24.19 -6.13 4.05
CA ALA A 195 25.37 -5.91 4.90
C ALA A 195 26.67 -6.52 4.33
N SER A 196 26.60 -7.25 3.22
CA SER A 196 27.77 -7.95 2.65
C SER A 196 28.80 -7.00 2.05
N MET A 197 30.09 -7.42 2.06
CA MET A 197 31.15 -6.63 1.44
C MET A 197 30.90 -6.42 -0.05
N ALA A 198 30.49 -7.46 -0.78
CA ALA A 198 30.21 -7.36 -2.22
C ALA A 198 29.17 -6.30 -2.55
N TYR A 199 28.06 -6.24 -1.77
CA TYR A 199 27.03 -5.22 -1.96
C TYR A 199 27.55 -3.80 -1.68
N ASN A 200 28.38 -3.64 -0.66
CA ASN A 200 28.93 -2.33 -0.28
C ASN A 200 30.09 -1.87 -1.20
N GLU A 201 30.84 -2.78 -1.78
CA GLU A 201 31.91 -2.44 -2.72
C GLU A 201 31.35 -1.82 -4.01
N LEU A 202 30.19 -2.30 -4.51
CA LEU A 202 29.52 -1.71 -5.66
C LEU A 202 29.09 -0.24 -5.44
N ILE A 203 28.86 0.13 -4.20
CA ILE A 203 28.37 1.49 -3.85
C ILE A 203 29.52 2.46 -3.62
N LYS A 204 30.73 1.97 -3.31
CA LYS A 204 31.86 2.74 -2.79
C LYS A 204 32.21 3.98 -3.63
N ASP A 205 32.19 3.84 -4.95
CA ASP A 205 32.55 4.92 -5.88
C ASP A 205 31.32 5.59 -6.51
N THR A 206 30.17 5.53 -5.83
CA THR A 206 28.92 6.13 -6.28
C THR A 206 28.48 7.27 -5.34
N ASN A 207 27.47 8.03 -5.74
CA ASN A 207 26.83 9.04 -4.89
C ASN A 207 25.78 8.44 -3.93
N ILE A 208 25.75 7.11 -3.75
CA ILE A 208 24.78 6.41 -2.91
C ILE A 208 25.25 6.43 -1.45
N ILE A 209 24.39 6.92 -0.57
CA ILE A 209 24.59 6.91 0.89
C ILE A 209 23.72 5.81 1.49
N ARG A 210 24.32 4.92 2.29
CA ARG A 210 23.62 3.81 2.94
C ARG A 210 22.84 4.26 4.16
N SER A 211 21.63 3.74 4.24
CA SER A 211 20.75 3.86 5.41
C SER A 211 20.08 2.52 5.70
N MET A 212 19.95 2.14 6.96
CA MET A 212 19.30 0.89 7.34
C MET A 212 18.23 1.10 8.42
N SER A 213 17.12 0.37 8.31
CA SER A 213 16.13 0.24 9.37
C SER A 213 16.75 -0.39 10.61
N ARG A 214 16.29 -0.01 11.80
CA ARG A 214 16.69 -0.70 13.04
C ARG A 214 16.15 -2.14 13.04
N ALA A 215 16.91 -3.04 13.63
CA ALA A 215 16.51 -4.45 13.71
C ALA A 215 15.16 -4.62 14.40
N GLY A 216 14.24 -5.32 13.75
CA GLY A 216 12.92 -5.64 14.32
C GLY A 216 11.99 -4.43 14.51
N LYS A 217 12.22 -3.33 13.79
CA LYS A 217 11.38 -2.13 13.76
C LYS A 217 10.77 -1.93 12.37
N PRO A 218 9.67 -2.61 12.06
CA PRO A 218 8.98 -2.44 10.76
C PRO A 218 8.57 -1.00 10.50
N THR A 219 8.23 -0.26 11.54
CA THR A 219 7.89 1.17 11.45
C THR A 219 9.00 2.07 10.88
N ASP A 220 10.23 1.58 10.80
CA ASP A 220 11.36 2.32 10.25
C ASP A 220 11.39 2.29 8.71
N ASN A 221 10.60 1.41 8.08
CA ASN A 221 10.45 1.34 6.62
C ASN A 221 8.97 1.17 6.21
N PRO A 222 8.11 2.14 6.54
CA PRO A 222 6.67 2.05 6.30
C PRO A 222 6.34 1.98 4.80
N VAL A 223 7.22 2.51 3.95
CA VAL A 223 7.03 2.51 2.48
C VAL A 223 7.12 1.09 1.95
N ASN A 224 8.16 0.34 2.32
CA ASN A 224 8.32 -1.05 1.87
C ASN A 224 7.23 -1.97 2.42
N GLU A 225 6.81 -1.80 3.67
CA GLU A 225 5.75 -2.63 4.24
C GLU A 225 4.42 -2.43 3.53
N ALA A 226 4.05 -1.17 3.29
CA ALA A 226 2.83 -0.85 2.56
C ALA A 226 2.89 -1.38 1.11
N LEU A 227 4.01 -1.16 0.43
CA LEU A 227 4.19 -1.59 -0.96
C LEU A 227 4.22 -3.12 -1.09
N ASN A 228 5.00 -3.83 -0.28
CA ASN A 228 5.09 -5.28 -0.33
C ASN A 228 3.75 -5.96 -0.01
N GLY A 229 2.95 -5.38 0.89
CA GLY A 229 1.59 -5.84 1.15
C GLY A 229 0.72 -5.77 -0.10
N TRP A 230 0.65 -4.60 -0.73
CA TRP A 230 -0.14 -4.38 -1.94
C TRP A 230 0.35 -5.21 -3.13
N ILE A 231 1.67 -5.24 -3.38
CA ILE A 231 2.27 -6.02 -4.47
C ILE A 231 1.90 -7.50 -4.36
N LYS A 232 1.98 -8.07 -3.16
CA LYS A 232 1.62 -9.48 -2.96
C LYS A 232 0.15 -9.73 -3.25
N GLU A 233 -0.74 -8.90 -2.69
CA GLU A 233 -2.17 -9.05 -2.91
C GLU A 233 -2.53 -8.97 -4.41
N GLU A 234 -2.01 -7.98 -5.12
CA GLU A 234 -2.25 -7.80 -6.55
C GLU A 234 -1.67 -8.94 -7.39
N LEU A 235 -0.42 -9.38 -7.10
CA LEU A 235 0.21 -10.48 -7.82
C LEU A 235 -0.55 -11.79 -7.66
N TYR A 236 -1.08 -12.09 -6.48
CA TYR A 236 -1.90 -13.28 -6.26
C TYR A 236 -3.30 -13.13 -6.86
N ALA A 237 -3.99 -12.02 -6.58
CA ALA A 237 -5.39 -11.84 -6.95
C ALA A 237 -5.59 -11.51 -8.44
N GLU A 238 -4.74 -10.67 -9.01
CA GLU A 238 -4.92 -10.11 -10.35
C GLU A 238 -4.00 -10.77 -11.38
N PHE A 239 -2.73 -10.94 -11.05
CA PHE A 239 -1.74 -11.54 -11.95
C PHE A 239 -1.62 -13.05 -11.83
N LYS A 240 -2.35 -13.69 -10.90
CA LYS A 240 -2.46 -15.14 -10.75
C LYS A 240 -1.11 -15.85 -10.73
N ILE A 241 -0.13 -15.32 -9.96
CA ILE A 241 1.24 -15.85 -9.94
C ILE A 241 1.31 -17.34 -9.55
N GLU A 242 0.32 -17.85 -8.85
CA GLU A 242 0.19 -19.26 -8.51
C GLU A 242 0.01 -20.18 -9.74
N LEU A 243 -0.27 -19.63 -10.91
CA LEU A 243 -0.34 -20.35 -12.18
C LEU A 243 1.02 -20.44 -12.89
N CYS A 244 2.06 -19.77 -12.40
CA CYS A 244 3.40 -19.89 -12.94
C CYS A 244 4.01 -21.25 -12.60
N TRP A 245 4.49 -21.97 -13.63
CA TRP A 245 5.07 -23.31 -13.49
C TRP A 245 6.60 -23.31 -13.58
N ARG A 246 7.19 -22.27 -14.13
CA ARG A 246 8.63 -22.11 -14.32
C ARG A 246 9.10 -20.75 -13.87
N MET A 247 10.38 -20.65 -13.60
CA MET A 247 11.06 -19.37 -13.30
C MET A 247 10.82 -18.33 -14.41
N ALA A 248 10.85 -18.75 -15.67
CA ALA A 248 10.63 -17.84 -16.80
C ALA A 248 9.21 -17.23 -16.77
N ASP A 249 8.17 -18.03 -16.52
CA ASP A 249 6.78 -17.57 -16.43
C ASP A 249 6.61 -16.58 -15.27
N PHE A 250 7.21 -16.90 -14.13
CA PHE A 250 7.18 -16.03 -12.96
C PHE A 250 7.90 -14.71 -13.24
N LYS A 251 9.10 -14.75 -13.83
CA LYS A 251 9.87 -13.56 -14.22
C LYS A 251 9.07 -12.67 -15.17
N GLN A 252 8.49 -13.26 -16.22
CA GLN A 252 7.65 -12.54 -17.18
C GLN A 252 6.42 -11.90 -16.49
N THR A 253 5.82 -12.60 -15.54
CA THR A 253 4.68 -12.06 -14.77
C THR A 253 5.10 -10.88 -13.91
N ILE A 254 6.27 -10.95 -13.26
CA ILE A 254 6.83 -9.80 -12.50
C ILE A 254 7.12 -8.62 -13.44
N GLU A 255 7.70 -8.85 -14.62
CA GLU A 255 7.97 -7.79 -15.60
C GLU A 255 6.68 -7.12 -16.09
N ARG A 256 5.63 -7.90 -16.39
CA ARG A 256 4.29 -7.35 -16.73
C ARG A 256 3.71 -6.55 -15.58
N TYR A 257 3.85 -7.04 -14.36
CA TYR A 257 3.39 -6.34 -13.17
C TYR A 257 4.11 -5.00 -12.97
N VAL A 258 5.43 -4.96 -13.07
CA VAL A 258 6.23 -3.74 -12.96
C VAL A 258 5.80 -2.70 -14.00
N LYS A 259 5.58 -3.14 -15.24
CA LYS A 259 5.07 -2.27 -16.30
C LYS A 259 3.68 -1.71 -15.95
N TYR A 260 2.74 -2.57 -15.58
CA TYR A 260 1.39 -2.18 -15.13
C TYR A 260 1.47 -1.20 -13.95
N TYR A 261 2.24 -1.53 -12.93
CA TYR A 261 2.41 -0.73 -11.73
C TYR A 261 2.87 0.71 -12.05
N ASN A 262 3.87 0.84 -12.91
CA ASN A 262 4.46 2.14 -13.23
C ASN A 262 3.60 2.97 -14.19
N THR A 263 2.88 2.33 -15.13
CA THR A 263 2.24 3.04 -16.25
C THR A 263 0.72 3.12 -16.18
N GLN A 264 0.06 2.23 -15.43
CA GLN A 264 -1.40 2.10 -15.44
C GLN A 264 -2.02 2.16 -14.04
N ARG A 265 -1.31 1.70 -13.02
CA ARG A 265 -1.82 1.61 -11.66
C ARG A 265 -1.90 2.97 -10.98
N PRO A 266 -3.10 3.46 -10.60
CA PRO A 266 -3.23 4.68 -9.81
C PRO A 266 -2.63 4.53 -8.41
N CYS A 267 -1.77 5.46 -8.01
CA CYS A 267 -1.16 5.45 -6.69
C CYS A 267 -1.74 6.55 -5.81
N PHE A 268 -2.40 6.17 -4.72
CA PHE A 268 -3.04 7.11 -3.78
C PHE A 268 -2.05 8.15 -3.24
N ALA A 269 -0.81 7.72 -2.92
CA ALA A 269 0.19 8.58 -2.31
C ALA A 269 0.65 9.76 -3.18
N ILE A 270 0.40 9.68 -4.49
CA ILE A 270 0.71 10.74 -5.48
C ILE A 270 -0.57 11.27 -6.16
N GLY A 271 -1.68 11.26 -5.44
CA GLY A 271 -2.94 11.83 -5.89
C GLY A 271 -3.66 11.01 -6.95
N TYR A 272 -3.49 9.68 -6.93
CA TYR A 272 -3.99 8.74 -7.94
C TYR A 272 -3.40 8.93 -9.35
N ASP A 273 -2.25 9.58 -9.45
CA ASP A 273 -1.46 9.56 -10.68
C ASP A 273 -0.72 8.22 -10.82
N THR A 274 -0.22 7.91 -12.01
CA THR A 274 0.68 6.78 -12.18
C THR A 274 2.12 7.19 -11.87
N PRO A 275 2.97 6.29 -11.33
CA PRO A 275 4.35 6.61 -10.99
C PRO A 275 5.15 7.24 -12.14
N GLU A 276 5.03 6.69 -13.34
CA GLU A 276 5.73 7.20 -14.52
C GLU A 276 5.23 8.60 -14.95
N ASN A 277 3.91 8.82 -14.95
CA ASN A 277 3.35 10.12 -15.30
C ASN A 277 3.72 11.17 -14.26
N TYR A 278 3.69 10.83 -12.98
CA TYR A 278 4.12 11.71 -11.89
C TYR A 278 5.58 12.13 -12.06
N ARG A 279 6.50 11.20 -12.40
CA ARG A 279 7.89 11.50 -12.73
C ARG A 279 8.03 12.43 -13.94
N LYS A 280 7.27 12.16 -15.02
CA LYS A 280 7.28 13.02 -16.24
C LYS A 280 6.83 14.43 -15.92
N ARG A 281 5.78 14.61 -15.12
CA ARG A 281 5.25 15.91 -14.69
C ARG A 281 6.24 16.66 -13.79
N TYR A 282 6.97 15.95 -12.93
CA TYR A 282 8.02 16.58 -12.13
C TYR A 282 9.08 17.23 -13.02
N TYR A 283 9.62 16.51 -13.99
CA TYR A 283 10.65 17.05 -14.88
C TYR A 283 10.15 18.16 -15.82
N LYS A 284 8.86 18.22 -16.09
CA LYS A 284 8.23 19.32 -16.80
C LYS A 284 7.95 20.55 -15.92
N GLY A 285 8.16 20.45 -14.60
CA GLY A 285 7.85 21.52 -13.67
C GLY A 285 6.34 21.70 -13.40
N GLU A 286 5.51 20.73 -13.76
CA GLU A 286 4.06 20.78 -13.60
C GLU A 286 3.58 20.41 -12.18
N LEU A 287 4.46 19.80 -11.37
CA LEU A 287 4.13 19.45 -10.00
C LEU A 287 4.37 20.65 -9.09
N PRO A 288 3.43 20.94 -8.16
CA PRO A 288 3.68 21.93 -7.13
C PRO A 288 4.91 21.48 -6.32
N ARG A 289 5.86 22.40 -6.10
CA ARG A 289 7.06 22.15 -5.27
C ARG A 289 6.75 21.79 -3.83
N LYS A 290 5.50 21.88 -3.41
CA LYS A 290 5.06 21.48 -2.06
C LYS A 290 4.77 19.98 -2.06
N ASN A 291 5.48 19.28 -1.17
CA ASN A 291 5.11 17.93 -0.77
C ASN A 291 3.63 17.93 -0.35
N THR A 292 2.81 17.04 -0.87
CA THR A 292 1.39 16.90 -0.49
C THR A 292 1.19 16.67 1.02
N PHE A 293 2.25 16.37 1.76
CA PHE A 293 2.29 16.22 3.22
C PHE A 293 2.66 17.50 3.99
N GLU A 294 3.21 18.56 3.35
CA GLU A 294 3.53 19.82 4.04
C GLU A 294 2.31 20.54 4.65
N GLY A 295 1.11 20.29 4.17
CA GLY A 295 -0.14 20.81 4.73
C GLY A 295 -0.78 19.92 5.80
N ARG A 296 -0.33 18.70 5.98
CA ARG A 296 -0.75 17.85 7.09
C ARG A 296 0.07 18.26 8.33
N LYS A 297 -0.39 19.30 9.03
CA LYS A 297 -0.04 19.40 10.44
C LYS A 297 -0.36 18.03 11.03
N LEU A 298 0.65 17.29 11.49
CA LEU A 298 0.47 16.19 12.44
C LEU A 298 -0.11 16.81 13.71
N THR A 299 -1.36 17.28 13.62
CA THR A 299 -2.06 18.03 14.64
C THR A 299 -2.45 17.16 15.82
N SER A 300 -2.30 15.85 15.69
CA SER A 300 -2.48 14.93 16.80
C SER A 300 -1.58 13.72 16.63
N GLU A 301 -0.81 13.44 17.66
CA GLU A 301 -0.12 12.18 17.88
C GLU A 301 -1.10 11.02 17.59
N PRO A 302 -0.75 9.99 16.79
CA PRO A 302 -1.64 8.88 16.50
C PRO A 302 -2.28 8.33 17.76
N LYS A 303 -3.59 8.05 17.74
CA LYS A 303 -4.36 7.61 18.93
C LYS A 303 -3.70 6.42 19.68
N PHE A 304 -3.00 5.54 18.97
CA PHE A 304 -2.30 4.41 19.58
C PHE A 304 -1.01 4.85 20.32
N VAL A 305 -0.31 5.88 19.84
CA VAL A 305 0.88 6.46 20.50
C VAL A 305 0.43 7.21 21.73
N GLN A 306 -0.62 8.01 21.62
CA GLN A 306 -1.26 8.72 22.71
C GLN A 306 -1.76 7.74 23.81
N LYS A 307 -2.38 6.63 23.41
CA LYS A 307 -2.80 5.58 24.33
C LYS A 307 -1.63 4.92 25.06
N ARG A 308 -0.52 4.61 24.36
CA ARG A 308 0.71 4.07 24.98
C ARG A 308 1.35 5.05 25.93
N ARG A 309 1.43 6.33 25.57
CA ARG A 309 1.96 7.39 26.41
C ARG A 309 1.13 7.56 27.68
N ASN A 310 -0.19 7.59 27.57
CA ASN A 310 -1.09 7.69 28.72
C ASN A 310 -0.98 6.47 29.65
N LEU A 311 -0.84 5.25 29.09
CA LEU A 311 -0.58 4.05 29.89
C LEU A 311 0.77 4.09 30.61
N LEU A 312 1.81 4.61 29.94
CA LEU A 312 3.13 4.76 30.55
C LEU A 312 3.09 5.79 31.69
N ILE A 313 2.47 6.94 31.47
CA ILE A 313 2.26 7.98 32.48
C ILE A 313 1.48 7.42 33.68
N ALA A 314 0.38 6.70 33.43
CA ALA A 314 -0.40 6.09 34.49
C ALA A 314 0.44 5.09 35.34
N ARG A 315 1.26 4.25 34.70
CA ARG A 315 2.18 3.32 35.38
C ARG A 315 3.22 4.06 36.23
N ILE A 316 3.80 5.15 35.70
CA ILE A 316 4.78 5.97 36.44
C ILE A 316 4.11 6.61 37.66
N LEU A 317 2.93 7.23 37.50
CA LEU A 317 2.19 7.83 38.61
C LEU A 317 1.80 6.81 39.68
N THR A 318 1.32 5.63 39.28
CA THR A 318 1.02 4.53 40.22
C THR A 318 2.26 4.13 41.04
N LYS A 319 3.41 4.00 40.38
CA LYS A 319 4.67 3.64 41.02
C LYS A 319 5.16 4.74 41.95
N MET A 320 5.02 6.00 41.59
CA MET A 320 5.32 7.14 42.45
C MET A 320 4.42 7.19 43.68
N CYS A 321 3.10 7.00 43.52
CA CYS A 321 2.16 6.94 44.65
C CYS A 321 2.49 5.80 45.63
N GLN A 322 2.88 4.65 45.11
CA GLN A 322 3.32 3.52 45.96
C GLN A 322 4.60 3.84 46.72
N LEU A 323 5.57 4.51 46.12
CA LEU A 323 6.81 4.94 46.76
C LEU A 323 6.56 6.01 47.81
N LEU A 324 5.65 6.95 47.58
CA LEU A 324 5.26 7.97 48.53
C LEU A 324 4.54 7.37 49.75
N LYS A 325 3.62 6.41 49.54
CA LYS A 325 2.95 5.66 50.62
C LYS A 325 3.96 4.89 51.47
N LYS A 326 4.95 4.22 50.84
CA LYS A 326 6.02 3.50 51.58
C LYS A 326 6.90 4.48 52.38
N LYS A 327 7.20 5.68 51.88
CA LYS A 327 7.97 6.69 52.62
C LYS A 327 7.17 7.29 53.80
N SER A 328 5.85 7.51 53.63
CA SER A 328 5.01 8.02 54.74
C SER A 328 4.82 6.96 55.80
N LEU A 329 4.62 5.67 55.46
CA LEU A 329 4.57 4.59 56.43
C LEU A 329 5.86 4.44 57.24
N LYS A 330 7.04 4.47 56.57
CA LYS A 330 8.32 4.43 57.25
C LYS A 330 8.55 5.66 58.16
N LYS A 331 7.95 6.82 57.84
CA LYS A 331 8.04 8.02 58.69
C LYS A 331 7.13 7.89 59.92
N VAL A 332 5.96 7.25 59.78
CA VAL A 332 5.03 6.98 60.89
C VAL A 332 5.59 5.89 61.80
N GLU A 333 6.17 4.79 61.23
CA GLU A 333 6.86 3.76 62.04
C GLU A 333 8.03 4.34 62.85
N LYS A 334 8.79 5.29 62.27
CA LYS A 334 9.91 5.94 62.98
C LYS A 334 9.44 6.92 64.04
N CYS A 335 8.23 7.48 63.95
CA CYS A 335 7.63 8.33 64.98
C CYS A 335 6.93 7.52 66.09
N LEU A 336 6.62 6.24 65.85
CA LEU A 336 6.04 5.31 66.85
C LEU A 336 7.11 4.58 67.66
N LEU A 337 8.39 4.65 67.27
CA LEU A 337 9.53 4.00 67.90
C LEU A 337 10.41 5.02 68.69
N LEU A 338 10.00 6.27 68.80
CA LEU A 338 10.50 7.31 69.67
C LEU A 338 9.47 7.64 70.74
#